data_00334b8d7be9da2bdc752a0126f15742
#
_entry.id   00334b8d7be9da2bdc752a0126f15742
#
_cell.length_a   1.000
_cell.length_b   1.000
_cell.length_c   1.000
_cell.angle_alpha   90.00
_cell.angle_beta   90.00
_cell.angle_gamma   90.00
#
_symmetry.space_group_name_H-M   'P 1'
#
loop_
_entity.id
_entity.type
_entity.pdbx_description
1 polymer ?
#
loop_
_entity_poly.entity_id
_entity_poly.type
_entity_poly.pdbx_seq_one_letter_code
_entity_poly.pdbx_strand_id
1 'polypeptide(L)'
;MKYLRQTSVAFLLLLAVAALCMASPALAAAAGDVPPNIVYTAPYKDMPAGWGGQTVIVTFKPAVHAGKPDPVVPQKSSLWINGKEYPDTVKVMSEASYGATIQFSGFPKVPEGQAKFRVVLVTKSGQEATREWEFASTGKTGISLIDFALMREWFAFILKGSPVALYVSVLSSILAVVFGLLGALGRLSKTMSYRDAWKKHHSWAYMVEYSVRLVPYWLATLYTSLFRGTPLLLQIYVVYYAVPAFIDVMRGQWSLWDSVPYPSAIVSGIVALSLNYGGYVTEVFRGGIRAVPSGQREAAWALGLRQWPALRRIVLPQAFRVVTPTLGNYFISMMKDTSLLSVIAVPEILKRSQLVGGRFGNFMSPLLVAAAIYWVLTIFLSFWQAKLERRLERDRKSK
;
A
#
# COMPACT_ATOMS: atom_id res chain seq x y z
N MET A 1 -29.54 -24.26 8.02
CA MET A 1 -28.37 -24.52 8.90
C MET A 1 -27.05 -24.83 8.17
N LYS A 2 -26.99 -25.47 6.99
CA LYS A 2 -25.70 -25.72 6.29
C LYS A 2 -25.04 -24.47 5.66
N TYR A 3 -25.77 -23.38 5.41
CA TYR A 3 -25.22 -22.16 4.80
C TYR A 3 -24.49 -21.25 5.81
N LEU A 4 -24.89 -21.24 7.08
CA LEU A 4 -24.20 -20.49 8.14
C LEU A 4 -22.81 -21.03 8.49
N ARG A 5 -22.57 -22.33 8.29
CA ARG A 5 -21.22 -22.94 8.51
C ARG A 5 -20.20 -22.56 7.43
N GLN A 6 -20.63 -22.27 6.21
CA GLN A 6 -19.68 -21.93 5.11
C GLN A 6 -19.26 -20.46 5.12
N THR A 7 -20.12 -19.53 5.56
CA THR A 7 -19.75 -18.13 5.76
C THR A 7 -18.78 -17.94 6.93
N SER A 8 -18.95 -18.76 7.98
CA SER A 8 -18.03 -18.75 9.14
C SER A 8 -16.62 -19.22 8.78
N VAL A 9 -16.46 -20.20 7.87
CA VAL A 9 -15.14 -20.70 7.44
C VAL A 9 -14.41 -19.65 6.58
N ALA A 10 -15.13 -18.94 5.71
CA ALA A 10 -14.52 -17.87 4.91
C ALA A 10 -14.10 -16.68 5.79
N PHE A 11 -14.89 -16.35 6.80
CA PHE A 11 -14.56 -15.30 7.76
C PHE A 11 -13.40 -15.70 8.67
N LEU A 12 -13.32 -16.97 9.10
CA LEU A 12 -12.19 -17.51 9.87
C LEU A 12 -10.91 -17.61 9.04
N LEU A 13 -11.00 -17.92 7.74
CA LEU A 13 -9.85 -17.88 6.83
C LEU A 13 -9.35 -16.44 6.64
N LEU A 14 -10.24 -15.45 6.58
CA LEU A 14 -9.90 -14.05 6.50
C LEU A 14 -9.18 -13.56 7.76
N LEU A 15 -9.65 -13.99 8.93
CA LEU A 15 -9.01 -13.72 10.23
C LEU A 15 -7.66 -14.44 10.35
N ALA A 16 -7.55 -15.68 9.85
CA ALA A 16 -6.30 -16.44 9.88
C ALA A 16 -5.24 -15.83 8.94
N VAL A 17 -5.62 -15.35 7.75
CA VAL A 17 -4.71 -14.65 6.83
C VAL A 17 -4.31 -13.30 7.40
N ALA A 18 -5.22 -12.56 8.02
CA ALA A 18 -4.90 -11.34 8.75
C ALA A 18 -3.93 -11.62 9.92
N ALA A 19 -4.15 -12.70 10.68
CA ALA A 19 -3.28 -13.09 11.78
C ALA A 19 -1.88 -13.55 11.30
N LEU A 20 -1.77 -14.28 10.19
CA LEU A 20 -0.48 -14.67 9.61
C LEU A 20 0.31 -13.47 9.06
N CYS A 21 -0.38 -12.45 8.53
CA CYS A 21 0.26 -11.22 8.08
C CYS A 21 0.69 -10.28 9.22
N MET A 22 0.18 -10.47 10.43
CA MET A 22 0.44 -9.60 11.58
C MET A 22 1.64 -10.01 12.44
N ALA A 23 2.29 -11.14 12.15
CA ALA A 23 3.46 -11.59 12.91
C ALA A 23 4.73 -10.81 12.50
N SER A 24 4.86 -9.59 13.00
CA SER A 24 6.15 -8.89 13.05
C SER A 24 6.62 -8.86 14.49
N PRO A 25 7.88 -9.25 14.79
CA PRO A 25 8.37 -9.20 16.16
C PRO A 25 8.46 -7.75 16.63
N ALA A 26 7.65 -7.39 17.60
CA ALA A 26 7.81 -6.15 18.34
C ALA A 26 9.10 -6.28 19.17
N LEU A 27 10.16 -5.55 18.79
CA LEU A 27 11.31 -5.34 19.66
C LEU A 27 10.84 -4.48 20.84
N ALA A 28 10.61 -5.09 21.96
CA ALA A 28 10.42 -4.38 23.24
C ALA A 28 11.72 -3.62 23.54
N ALA A 29 11.67 -2.29 23.43
CA ALA A 29 12.77 -1.42 23.82
C ALA A 29 12.90 -1.47 25.34
N ALA A 30 14.11 -1.81 25.82
CA ALA A 30 14.47 -1.67 27.23
C ALA A 30 14.26 -0.22 27.68
N ALA A 31 13.66 -0.04 28.84
CA ALA A 31 13.38 1.27 29.45
C ALA A 31 14.71 1.90 29.92
N GLY A 32 15.36 2.65 29.03
CA GLY A 32 16.55 3.48 29.29
C GLY A 32 16.46 4.76 28.48
N ASP A 33 17.11 5.82 28.97
CA ASP A 33 17.24 7.08 28.24
C ASP A 33 18.04 6.85 26.96
N VAL A 34 17.42 7.13 25.80
CA VAL A 34 18.06 7.01 24.49
C VAL A 34 18.13 8.39 23.88
N PRO A 35 19.35 8.93 23.64
CA PRO A 35 19.51 10.23 22.98
C PRO A 35 19.04 10.18 21.53
N PRO A 36 18.73 11.33 20.91
CA PRO A 36 18.37 11.39 19.50
C PRO A 36 19.53 10.87 18.66
N ASN A 37 19.24 9.97 17.72
CA ASN A 37 20.27 9.40 16.85
C ASN A 37 20.14 9.98 15.44
N ILE A 38 21.14 10.77 15.01
CA ILE A 38 21.20 11.33 13.66
C ILE A 38 21.54 10.22 12.66
N VAL A 39 20.54 9.84 11.86
CA VAL A 39 20.64 8.74 10.90
C VAL A 39 21.20 9.22 9.58
N TYR A 40 20.82 10.43 9.16
CA TYR A 40 21.15 10.95 7.84
C TYR A 40 21.33 12.49 7.87
N THR A 41 22.28 12.98 7.08
CA THR A 41 22.52 14.41 6.86
C THR A 41 22.71 14.69 5.37
N ALA A 42 22.14 15.80 4.88
CA ALA A 42 22.40 16.31 3.54
C ALA A 42 22.85 17.79 3.64
N PRO A 43 23.88 18.22 2.94
CA PRO A 43 24.70 17.43 2.00
C PRO A 43 25.57 16.39 2.69
N TYR A 44 25.91 15.28 2.03
CA TYR A 44 26.82 14.27 2.55
C TYR A 44 28.10 14.20 1.69
N LYS A 45 29.15 13.54 2.20
CA LYS A 45 30.53 13.57 1.65
C LYS A 45 30.63 13.28 0.15
N ASP A 46 29.83 12.34 -0.36
CA ASP A 46 29.85 11.88 -1.76
C ASP A 46 28.62 12.39 -2.57
N MET A 47 28.03 13.50 -2.18
CA MET A 47 26.90 14.07 -2.89
C MET A 47 27.34 14.64 -4.23
N PRO A 48 26.74 14.24 -5.38
CA PRO A 48 27.10 14.79 -6.69
C PRO A 48 26.92 16.31 -6.75
N ALA A 49 27.70 16.96 -7.61
CA ALA A 49 27.64 18.37 -7.88
C ALA A 49 26.22 18.81 -8.26
N GLY A 50 25.61 19.70 -7.47
CA GLY A 50 24.25 20.18 -7.73
C GLY A 50 23.51 20.68 -6.48
N TRP A 51 24.07 20.47 -5.30
CA TRP A 51 23.49 21.03 -4.09
C TRP A 51 23.63 22.56 -4.10
N GLY A 52 22.50 23.27 -4.09
CA GLY A 52 22.47 24.75 -4.21
C GLY A 52 23.03 25.53 -3.01
N GLY A 53 23.57 24.83 -2.02
CA GLY A 53 24.29 25.43 -0.89
C GLY A 53 23.44 26.26 0.08
N GLN A 54 22.09 26.04 0.11
CA GLN A 54 21.18 26.85 0.91
C GLN A 54 20.27 26.08 1.87
N THR A 55 20.41 24.76 1.91
CA THR A 55 19.57 23.92 2.78
C THR A 55 20.36 22.73 3.32
N VAL A 56 20.30 22.52 4.62
CA VAL A 56 20.83 21.33 5.30
C VAL A 56 19.68 20.55 5.86
N ILE A 57 19.61 19.25 5.54
CA ILE A 57 18.57 18.33 6.02
C ILE A 57 19.20 17.30 6.95
N VAL A 58 18.63 17.12 8.11
CA VAL A 58 19.05 16.15 9.11
C VAL A 58 17.88 15.25 9.48
N THR A 59 18.04 13.95 9.23
CA THR A 59 17.06 12.94 9.64
C THR A 59 17.58 12.22 10.89
N PHE A 60 16.75 12.08 11.90
CA PHE A 60 17.11 11.49 13.18
C PHE A 60 16.01 10.58 13.72
N LYS A 61 16.38 9.60 14.54
CA LYS A 61 15.43 8.83 15.32
C LYS A 61 15.06 9.62 16.57
N PRO A 62 13.78 9.65 16.98
CA PRO A 62 13.33 10.33 18.20
C PRO A 62 14.12 9.84 19.42
N ALA A 63 14.38 10.74 20.34
CA ALA A 63 14.91 10.43 21.66
C ALA A 63 13.82 9.83 22.56
N VAL A 64 14.24 9.10 23.58
CA VAL A 64 13.38 8.60 24.64
C VAL A 64 13.97 9.04 26.00
N HIS A 65 13.17 9.68 26.84
CA HIS A 65 13.54 10.06 28.20
C HIS A 65 12.49 9.52 29.17
N ALA A 66 12.94 8.81 30.19
CA ALA A 66 12.08 8.15 31.19
C ALA A 66 10.96 7.28 30.54
N GLY A 67 11.27 6.56 29.45
CA GLY A 67 10.34 5.70 28.75
C GLY A 67 9.28 6.43 27.90
N LYS A 68 9.38 7.75 27.73
CA LYS A 68 8.48 8.57 26.90
C LYS A 68 9.22 9.23 25.74
N PRO A 69 8.56 9.47 24.58
CA PRO A 69 9.16 10.21 23.49
C PRO A 69 9.61 11.60 23.94
N ASP A 70 10.87 11.94 23.67
CA ASP A 70 11.47 13.24 23.97
C ASP A 70 11.74 14.01 22.67
N PRO A 71 10.86 14.94 22.28
CA PRO A 71 10.95 15.61 21.00
C PRO A 71 12.16 16.57 20.94
N VAL A 72 12.82 16.62 19.76
CA VAL A 72 13.83 17.62 19.46
C VAL A 72 13.18 19.00 19.37
N VAL A 73 13.83 20.00 19.97
CA VAL A 73 13.38 21.40 19.94
C VAL A 73 14.14 22.14 18.84
N PRO A 74 13.49 22.49 17.69
CA PRO A 74 14.17 23.12 16.57
C PRO A 74 14.88 24.45 16.94
N GLN A 75 14.27 25.24 17.79
CA GLN A 75 14.80 26.54 18.22
C GLN A 75 16.11 26.44 19.01
N LYS A 76 16.30 25.32 19.75
CA LYS A 76 17.53 25.06 20.51
C LYS A 76 18.59 24.32 19.70
N SER A 77 18.22 23.77 18.54
CA SER A 77 19.16 23.08 17.68
C SER A 77 19.94 24.07 16.82
N SER A 78 21.24 23.83 16.58
CA SER A 78 22.13 24.76 15.87
C SER A 78 22.81 24.10 14.68
N LEU A 79 23.14 24.94 13.68
CA LEU A 79 23.90 24.60 12.49
C LEU A 79 25.18 25.44 12.43
N TRP A 80 26.33 24.77 12.23
CA TRP A 80 27.63 25.35 12.08
C TRP A 80 28.19 24.97 10.71
N ILE A 81 28.78 25.95 10.01
CA ILE A 81 29.44 25.75 8.71
C ILE A 81 30.82 26.38 8.80
N ASN A 82 31.87 25.60 8.56
CA ASN A 82 33.27 26.03 8.66
C ASN A 82 33.60 26.71 10.00
N GLY A 83 33.05 26.17 11.09
CA GLY A 83 33.28 26.70 12.44
C GLY A 83 32.45 27.93 12.83
N LYS A 84 31.64 28.48 11.93
CA LYS A 84 30.75 29.61 12.19
C LYS A 84 29.33 29.12 12.44
N GLU A 85 28.71 29.57 13.54
CA GLU A 85 27.30 29.28 13.84
C GLU A 85 26.36 30.16 13.04
N TYR A 86 25.22 29.59 12.63
CA TYR A 86 24.13 30.26 11.92
C TYR A 86 22.84 30.16 12.73
N PRO A 87 22.66 31.00 13.77
CA PRO A 87 21.50 30.94 14.68
C PRO A 87 20.18 31.30 13.99
N ASP A 88 20.23 32.23 13.02
CA ASP A 88 19.06 32.77 12.32
C ASP A 88 18.53 31.89 11.17
N THR A 89 18.97 30.63 11.10
CA THR A 89 18.46 29.70 10.09
C THR A 89 16.99 29.38 10.34
N VAL A 90 16.20 29.38 9.27
CA VAL A 90 14.82 28.88 9.30
C VAL A 90 14.86 27.37 9.51
N LYS A 91 14.21 26.90 10.56
CA LYS A 91 14.19 25.49 10.97
C LYS A 91 12.79 24.93 10.79
N VAL A 92 12.63 24.04 9.83
CA VAL A 92 11.35 23.35 9.57
C VAL A 92 11.48 21.90 9.98
N MET A 93 10.58 21.43 10.84
CA MET A 93 10.53 20.05 11.28
C MET A 93 9.38 19.33 10.61
N SER A 94 9.64 18.12 10.14
CA SER A 94 8.62 17.20 9.63
C SER A 94 8.80 15.83 10.26
N GLU A 95 7.70 15.22 10.68
CA GLU A 95 7.70 13.85 11.19
C GLU A 95 7.41 12.88 10.04
N ALA A 96 8.18 11.82 9.95
CA ALA A 96 7.98 10.73 9.00
C ALA A 96 8.00 9.40 9.75
N SER A 97 7.38 8.38 9.17
CA SER A 97 7.24 7.03 9.76
C SER A 97 8.57 6.35 10.15
N TYR A 98 9.71 6.85 9.67
CA TYR A 98 11.04 6.31 9.95
C TYR A 98 11.93 7.23 10.81
N GLY A 99 11.37 8.31 11.34
CA GLY A 99 12.09 9.31 12.13
C GLY A 99 11.60 10.72 11.83
N ALA A 100 12.13 11.67 12.58
CA ALA A 100 11.87 13.09 12.34
C ALA A 100 12.98 13.67 11.45
N THR A 101 12.63 14.69 10.69
CA THR A 101 13.57 15.44 9.83
C THR A 101 13.52 16.91 10.19
N ILE A 102 14.69 17.51 10.42
CA ILE A 102 14.84 18.96 10.57
C ILE A 102 15.57 19.52 9.36
N GLN A 103 15.04 20.57 8.80
CA GLN A 103 15.61 21.29 7.67
C GLN A 103 16.07 22.66 8.13
N PHE A 104 17.34 22.98 7.91
CA PHE A 104 17.92 24.30 8.14
C PHE A 104 18.04 25.01 6.79
N SER A 105 17.54 26.24 6.70
CA SER A 105 17.60 27.10 5.50
C SER A 105 17.79 28.56 5.88
N GLY A 106 18.08 29.43 4.89
CA GLY A 106 18.28 30.85 5.14
C GLY A 106 19.71 31.25 5.51
N PHE A 107 20.68 30.32 5.42
CA PHE A 107 22.10 30.67 5.58
C PHE A 107 22.72 31.06 4.22
N PRO A 108 23.85 31.81 4.20
CA PRO A 108 24.53 32.19 2.97
C PRO A 108 24.98 31.00 2.16
N LYS A 109 25.06 31.17 0.84
CA LYS A 109 25.55 30.11 -0.04
C LYS A 109 26.95 29.65 0.39
N VAL A 110 27.12 28.34 0.52
CA VAL A 110 28.41 27.74 0.85
C VAL A 110 29.36 27.94 -0.34
N PRO A 111 30.58 28.52 -0.13
CA PRO A 111 31.54 28.75 -1.20
C PRO A 111 32.05 27.42 -1.80
N GLU A 112 32.68 27.53 -3.00
CA GLU A 112 33.37 26.41 -3.63
C GLU A 112 34.49 25.89 -2.75
N GLY A 113 34.64 24.58 -2.68
CA GLY A 113 35.68 23.91 -1.89
C GLY A 113 35.08 22.98 -0.82
N GLN A 114 35.94 22.54 0.09
CA GLN A 114 35.52 21.71 1.21
C GLN A 114 34.83 22.57 2.27
N ALA A 115 33.59 22.19 2.62
CA ALA A 115 32.86 22.79 3.73
C ALA A 115 32.67 21.76 4.84
N LYS A 116 32.94 22.17 6.08
CA LYS A 116 32.73 21.37 7.28
C LYS A 116 31.42 21.77 7.95
N PHE A 117 30.51 20.83 8.05
CA PHE A 117 29.23 21.03 8.69
C PHE A 117 29.22 20.38 10.07
N ARG A 118 28.59 21.05 11.02
CA ARG A 118 28.27 20.50 12.34
C ARG A 118 26.84 20.87 12.70
N VAL A 119 26.05 19.87 13.10
CA VAL A 119 24.70 20.07 13.60
C VAL A 119 24.63 19.55 15.03
N VAL A 120 24.00 20.35 15.90
CA VAL A 120 23.67 19.95 17.26
C VAL A 120 22.15 19.95 17.38
N LEU A 121 21.58 18.77 17.65
CA LEU A 121 20.15 18.61 17.94
C LEU A 121 19.96 18.57 19.46
N VAL A 122 19.02 19.35 19.97
CA VAL A 122 18.72 19.44 21.39
C VAL A 122 17.27 19.04 21.63
N THR A 123 17.03 18.11 22.56
CA THR A 123 15.70 17.66 22.94
C THR A 123 15.07 18.58 24.00
N LYS A 124 13.80 18.32 24.31
CA LYS A 124 13.08 19.06 25.36
C LYS A 124 13.71 18.83 26.73
N SER A 125 14.20 17.64 27.03
CA SER A 125 14.89 17.30 28.30
C SER A 125 16.33 17.83 28.39
N GLY A 126 16.88 18.35 27.25
CA GLY A 126 18.26 18.85 27.20
C GLY A 126 19.29 17.81 26.72
N GLN A 127 18.86 16.64 26.24
CA GLN A 127 19.76 15.70 25.61
C GLN A 127 20.24 16.24 24.28
N GLU A 128 21.54 16.06 23.98
CA GLU A 128 22.16 16.56 22.76
C GLU A 128 22.67 15.42 21.86
N ALA A 129 22.50 15.60 20.54
CA ALA A 129 23.15 14.77 19.55
C ALA A 129 23.89 15.66 18.55
N THR A 130 25.18 15.40 18.38
CA THR A 130 26.04 16.16 17.48
C THR A 130 26.51 15.27 16.34
N ARG A 131 26.54 15.82 15.12
CA ARG A 131 27.15 15.19 13.97
C ARG A 131 27.95 16.21 13.17
N GLU A 132 29.18 15.81 12.85
CA GLU A 132 30.07 16.55 11.96
C GLU A 132 30.31 15.76 10.67
N TRP A 133 30.39 16.46 9.53
CA TRP A 133 30.77 15.86 8.26
C TRP A 133 31.35 16.92 7.33
N GLU A 134 32.11 16.46 6.36
CA GLU A 134 32.69 17.32 5.33
C GLU A 134 31.98 17.10 4.00
N PHE A 135 31.82 18.16 3.24
CA PHE A 135 31.22 18.15 1.93
C PHE A 135 32.02 19.01 0.96
N ALA A 136 32.33 18.45 -0.22
CA ALA A 136 32.97 19.20 -1.29
C ALA A 136 31.93 19.94 -2.13
N SER A 137 31.78 21.24 -1.91
CA SER A 137 30.91 22.09 -2.72
C SER A 137 31.62 22.44 -4.04
N THR A 138 31.01 22.10 -5.17
CA THR A 138 31.56 22.42 -6.50
C THR A 138 31.12 23.79 -7.02
N GLY A 139 30.32 24.51 -6.27
CA GLY A 139 29.85 25.85 -6.62
C GLY A 139 28.95 25.96 -7.86
N LYS A 140 28.82 24.91 -8.63
CA LYS A 140 27.99 24.86 -9.84
C LYS A 140 26.50 24.82 -9.47
N THR A 141 25.84 25.94 -9.61
CA THR A 141 24.37 26.10 -9.45
C THR A 141 23.59 25.64 -10.68
N GLY A 142 24.09 24.68 -11.41
CA GLY A 142 23.35 24.06 -12.51
C GLY A 142 22.58 22.85 -12.00
N ILE A 143 21.34 23.02 -11.55
CA ILE A 143 20.42 21.90 -11.47
C ILE A 143 20.20 21.43 -12.90
N SER A 144 20.93 20.42 -13.34
CA SER A 144 20.58 19.73 -14.58
C SER A 144 19.19 19.14 -14.38
N LEU A 145 18.23 19.51 -15.22
CA LEU A 145 16.87 18.96 -15.17
C LEU A 145 16.93 17.42 -15.22
N ILE A 146 17.84 16.89 -16.04
CA ILE A 146 18.12 15.46 -16.15
C ILE A 146 19.61 15.23 -15.87
N ASP A 147 19.90 14.46 -14.84
CA ASP A 147 21.24 14.03 -14.44
C ASP A 147 21.42 12.53 -14.71
N PHE A 148 22.11 12.24 -15.81
CA PHE A 148 22.37 10.85 -16.22
C PHE A 148 23.35 10.12 -15.28
N ALA A 149 24.26 10.83 -14.61
CA ALA A 149 25.18 10.23 -13.65
C ALA A 149 24.40 9.75 -12.42
N LEU A 150 23.51 10.60 -11.89
CA LEU A 150 22.62 10.25 -10.79
C LEU A 150 21.70 9.07 -11.15
N MET A 151 21.15 9.07 -12.37
CA MET A 151 20.29 7.97 -12.85
C MET A 151 21.04 6.64 -12.86
N ARG A 152 22.27 6.61 -13.37
CA ARG A 152 23.10 5.40 -13.45
C ARG A 152 23.52 4.91 -12.06
N GLU A 153 23.95 5.81 -11.21
CA GLU A 153 24.42 5.48 -9.85
C GLU A 153 23.31 4.86 -9.01
N TRP A 154 22.11 5.45 -9.05
CA TRP A 154 21.00 5.03 -8.18
C TRP A 154 20.02 4.07 -8.84
N PHE A 155 20.24 3.68 -10.09
CA PHE A 155 19.39 2.73 -10.79
C PHE A 155 19.15 1.44 -10.00
N ALA A 156 20.22 0.80 -9.52
CA ALA A 156 20.14 -0.45 -8.77
C ALA A 156 19.36 -0.30 -7.45
N PHE A 157 19.50 0.85 -6.77
CA PHE A 157 18.74 1.14 -5.55
C PHE A 157 17.24 1.27 -5.83
N ILE A 158 16.86 1.98 -6.88
CA ILE A 158 15.44 2.15 -7.27
C ILE A 158 14.88 0.80 -7.75
N LEU A 159 15.64 0.04 -8.54
CA LEU A 159 15.25 -1.28 -9.05
C LEU A 159 14.94 -2.27 -7.92
N LYS A 160 15.64 -2.20 -6.78
CA LYS A 160 15.33 -3.01 -5.57
C LYS A 160 13.92 -2.78 -5.01
N GLY A 161 13.19 -1.77 -5.48
CA GLY A 161 11.76 -1.60 -5.19
C GLY A 161 10.85 -2.55 -5.97
N SER A 162 11.32 -3.09 -7.11
CA SER A 162 10.51 -3.97 -7.98
C SER A 162 10.03 -5.25 -7.29
N PRO A 163 10.84 -6.00 -6.53
CA PRO A 163 10.37 -7.15 -5.77
C PRO A 163 9.25 -6.81 -4.80
N VAL A 164 9.32 -5.64 -4.14
CA VAL A 164 8.28 -5.19 -3.21
C VAL A 164 6.97 -4.91 -3.96
N ALA A 165 7.03 -4.19 -5.08
CA ALA A 165 5.86 -3.91 -5.92
C ALA A 165 5.22 -5.21 -6.43
N LEU A 166 6.02 -6.16 -6.92
CA LEU A 166 5.54 -7.45 -7.39
C LEU A 166 4.94 -8.30 -6.25
N TYR A 167 5.61 -8.39 -5.11
CA TYR A 167 5.13 -9.12 -3.94
C TYR A 167 3.76 -8.59 -3.48
N VAL A 168 3.65 -7.28 -3.30
CA VAL A 168 2.39 -6.64 -2.92
C VAL A 168 1.30 -6.90 -3.97
N SER A 169 1.61 -6.75 -5.26
CA SER A 169 0.65 -6.99 -6.35
C SER A 169 0.14 -8.41 -6.39
N VAL A 170 1.02 -9.40 -6.23
CA VAL A 170 0.64 -10.82 -6.25
C VAL A 170 -0.29 -11.14 -5.09
N LEU A 171 0.10 -10.78 -3.86
CA LEU A 171 -0.74 -11.06 -2.69
C LEU A 171 -2.08 -10.33 -2.74
N SER A 172 -2.05 -9.05 -3.11
CA SER A 172 -3.28 -8.26 -3.25
C SER A 172 -4.20 -8.83 -4.34
N SER A 173 -3.65 -9.32 -5.46
CA SER A 173 -4.45 -9.92 -6.53
C SER A 173 -5.11 -11.22 -6.10
N ILE A 174 -4.39 -12.09 -5.37
CA ILE A 174 -4.95 -13.33 -4.84
C ILE A 174 -6.13 -13.01 -3.90
N LEU A 175 -5.95 -12.09 -2.98
CA LEU A 175 -7.01 -11.67 -2.06
C LEU A 175 -8.16 -10.96 -2.79
N ALA A 176 -7.88 -10.11 -3.78
CA ALA A 176 -8.89 -9.46 -4.61
C ALA A 176 -9.76 -10.47 -5.37
N VAL A 177 -9.17 -11.55 -5.88
CA VAL A 177 -9.93 -12.65 -6.51
C VAL A 177 -10.84 -13.34 -5.50
N VAL A 178 -10.37 -13.59 -4.28
CA VAL A 178 -11.18 -14.18 -3.21
C VAL A 178 -12.36 -13.26 -2.84
N PHE A 179 -12.08 -11.97 -2.54
CA PHE A 179 -13.12 -10.99 -2.23
C PHE A 179 -14.09 -10.81 -3.40
N GLY A 180 -13.56 -10.75 -4.62
CA GLY A 180 -14.36 -10.59 -5.83
C GLY A 180 -15.30 -11.77 -6.07
N LEU A 181 -14.82 -12.99 -5.88
CA LEU A 181 -15.66 -14.19 -6.00
C LEU A 181 -16.74 -14.24 -4.92
N LEU A 182 -16.39 -13.97 -3.66
CA LEU A 182 -17.34 -13.91 -2.55
C LEU A 182 -18.40 -12.82 -2.81
N GLY A 183 -17.97 -11.63 -3.25
CA GLY A 183 -18.86 -10.54 -3.62
C GLY A 183 -19.80 -10.91 -4.77
N ALA A 184 -19.29 -11.58 -5.82
CA ALA A 184 -20.11 -12.04 -6.93
C ALA A 184 -21.15 -13.07 -6.50
N LEU A 185 -20.78 -14.05 -5.68
CA LEU A 185 -21.68 -15.05 -5.14
C LEU A 185 -22.74 -14.39 -4.24
N GLY A 186 -22.36 -13.43 -3.41
CA GLY A 186 -23.30 -12.64 -2.61
C GLY A 186 -24.31 -11.88 -3.49
N ARG A 187 -23.85 -11.26 -4.58
CA ARG A 187 -24.77 -10.56 -5.52
C ARG A 187 -25.66 -11.48 -6.34
N LEU A 188 -25.30 -12.73 -6.49
CA LEU A 188 -26.14 -13.74 -7.15
C LEU A 188 -27.18 -14.35 -6.21
N SER A 189 -27.15 -14.11 -4.90
CA SER A 189 -28.14 -14.62 -3.95
C SER A 189 -29.53 -14.03 -4.15
N LYS A 190 -29.64 -12.85 -4.81
CA LYS A 190 -30.93 -12.24 -5.14
C LYS A 190 -31.55 -12.92 -6.35
N THR A 191 -32.58 -13.73 -6.13
CA THR A 191 -33.27 -14.52 -7.15
C THR A 191 -34.51 -13.83 -7.70
N MET A 192 -35.20 -12.98 -6.92
CA MET A 192 -36.40 -12.27 -7.33
C MET A 192 -36.50 -10.87 -6.71
N SER A 193 -37.44 -10.05 -7.18
CA SER A 193 -37.74 -8.75 -6.57
C SER A 193 -38.56 -8.94 -5.28
N TYR A 194 -38.46 -8.00 -4.32
CA TYR A 194 -39.33 -7.97 -3.13
C TYR A 194 -40.82 -7.96 -3.51
N ARG A 195 -41.22 -7.22 -4.57
CA ARG A 195 -42.58 -7.16 -5.06
C ARG A 195 -43.05 -8.53 -5.55
N ASP A 196 -42.20 -9.28 -6.25
CA ASP A 196 -42.56 -10.60 -6.77
C ASP A 196 -42.59 -11.65 -5.64
N ALA A 197 -41.68 -11.53 -4.66
CA ALA A 197 -41.69 -12.37 -3.48
C ALA A 197 -42.99 -12.18 -2.67
N TRP A 198 -43.43 -10.94 -2.48
CA TRP A 198 -44.70 -10.64 -1.81
C TRP A 198 -45.91 -11.18 -2.59
N LYS A 199 -45.96 -10.91 -3.91
CA LYS A 199 -47.06 -11.40 -4.76
C LYS A 199 -47.16 -12.91 -4.76
N LYS A 200 -46.05 -13.63 -4.62
CA LYS A 200 -46.01 -15.10 -4.66
C LYS A 200 -46.42 -15.73 -3.32
N HIS A 201 -46.06 -15.14 -2.20
CA HIS A 201 -46.16 -15.78 -0.89
C HIS A 201 -47.13 -15.12 0.06
N HIS A 202 -47.50 -13.83 -0.10
CA HIS A 202 -48.42 -13.03 0.69
C HIS A 202 -48.25 -13.20 2.22
N SER A 203 -47.01 -13.43 2.70
CA SER A 203 -46.70 -13.74 4.11
C SER A 203 -45.59 -12.85 4.62
N TRP A 204 -45.81 -12.17 5.74
CA TRP A 204 -44.81 -11.38 6.43
C TRP A 204 -43.64 -12.23 6.97
N ALA A 205 -43.93 -13.43 7.49
CA ALA A 205 -42.90 -14.34 7.96
C ALA A 205 -41.93 -14.74 6.81
N TYR A 206 -42.50 -15.03 5.61
CA TYR A 206 -41.67 -15.29 4.42
C TYR A 206 -40.87 -14.06 4.01
N MET A 207 -41.39 -12.86 4.11
CA MET A 207 -40.64 -11.64 3.77
C MET A 207 -39.47 -11.39 4.72
N VAL A 208 -39.64 -11.66 6.01
CA VAL A 208 -38.54 -11.59 6.99
C VAL A 208 -37.44 -12.63 6.65
N GLU A 209 -37.85 -13.89 6.43
CA GLU A 209 -36.91 -14.94 6.03
C GLU A 209 -36.18 -14.61 4.71
N TYR A 210 -36.90 -14.08 3.73
CA TYR A 210 -36.36 -13.63 2.45
C TYR A 210 -35.37 -12.49 2.64
N SER A 211 -35.64 -11.51 3.49
CA SER A 211 -34.77 -10.41 3.83
C SER A 211 -33.45 -10.90 4.47
N VAL A 212 -33.54 -11.85 5.40
CA VAL A 212 -32.36 -12.50 6.01
C VAL A 212 -31.50 -13.23 4.96
N ARG A 213 -32.17 -13.93 4.03
CA ARG A 213 -31.49 -14.61 2.91
C ARG A 213 -30.78 -13.64 1.96
N LEU A 214 -31.25 -12.37 1.90
CA LEU A 214 -30.64 -11.32 1.07
C LEU A 214 -29.48 -10.58 1.75
N VAL A 215 -29.17 -10.83 3.02
CA VAL A 215 -28.02 -10.20 3.70
C VAL A 215 -26.72 -10.29 2.89
N PRO A 216 -26.34 -11.45 2.31
CA PRO A 216 -25.14 -11.52 1.47
C PRO A 216 -25.21 -10.61 0.23
N TYR A 217 -26.37 -10.44 -0.36
CA TYR A 217 -26.60 -9.53 -1.49
C TYR A 217 -26.38 -8.07 -1.07
N TRP A 218 -26.94 -7.65 0.05
CA TRP A 218 -26.81 -6.27 0.53
C TRP A 218 -25.38 -5.96 0.96
N LEU A 219 -24.73 -6.87 1.67
CA LEU A 219 -23.31 -6.72 2.05
C LEU A 219 -22.42 -6.63 0.83
N ALA A 220 -22.59 -7.50 -0.16
CA ALA A 220 -21.83 -7.46 -1.40
C ALA A 220 -22.10 -6.19 -2.22
N THR A 221 -23.34 -5.68 -2.18
CA THR A 221 -23.71 -4.44 -2.87
C THR A 221 -23.07 -3.22 -2.19
N LEU A 222 -23.14 -3.15 -0.87
CA LEU A 222 -22.49 -2.10 -0.08
C LEU A 222 -20.96 -2.12 -0.30
N TYR A 223 -20.36 -3.29 -0.19
CA TYR A 223 -18.93 -3.48 -0.45
C TYR A 223 -18.53 -2.96 -1.82
N THR A 224 -19.17 -3.42 -2.89
CA THR A 224 -18.84 -3.00 -4.25
C THR A 224 -19.10 -1.51 -4.48
N SER A 225 -20.17 -0.96 -3.91
CA SER A 225 -20.49 0.46 -4.00
C SER A 225 -19.42 1.32 -3.32
N LEU A 226 -19.01 0.94 -2.10
CA LEU A 226 -18.01 1.67 -1.31
C LEU A 226 -16.65 1.65 -1.98
N PHE A 227 -16.11 0.46 -2.27
CA PHE A 227 -14.73 0.31 -2.74
C PHE A 227 -14.52 0.71 -4.20
N ARG A 228 -15.57 0.72 -5.02
CA ARG A 228 -15.52 1.26 -6.39
C ARG A 228 -15.92 2.73 -6.48
N GLY A 229 -16.62 3.25 -5.48
CA GLY A 229 -17.10 4.63 -5.45
C GLY A 229 -16.17 5.61 -4.74
N THR A 230 -15.09 5.12 -4.10
CA THR A 230 -14.14 5.97 -3.39
C THR A 230 -12.73 5.84 -3.99
N PRO A 231 -11.90 6.91 -3.93
CA PRO A 231 -10.52 6.88 -4.44
C PRO A 231 -9.65 5.87 -3.71
N LEU A 232 -8.85 5.09 -4.46
CA LEU A 232 -7.93 4.10 -3.88
C LEU A 232 -6.94 4.73 -2.89
N LEU A 233 -6.40 5.91 -3.21
CA LEU A 233 -5.49 6.63 -2.32
C LEU A 233 -6.12 6.92 -0.95
N LEU A 234 -7.40 7.34 -0.94
CA LEU A 234 -8.13 7.57 0.31
C LEU A 234 -8.28 6.26 1.11
N GLN A 235 -8.60 5.16 0.43
CA GLN A 235 -8.73 3.85 1.08
C GLN A 235 -7.41 3.40 1.72
N ILE A 236 -6.26 3.64 1.04
CA ILE A 236 -4.92 3.36 1.59
C ILE A 236 -4.71 4.12 2.90
N TYR A 237 -5.02 5.41 2.93
CA TYR A 237 -4.90 6.22 4.15
C TYR A 237 -5.85 5.74 5.26
N VAL A 238 -7.12 5.45 4.92
CA VAL A 238 -8.09 4.95 5.90
C VAL A 238 -7.60 3.64 6.53
N VAL A 239 -7.16 2.67 5.72
CA VAL A 239 -6.66 1.39 6.25
C VAL A 239 -5.41 1.60 7.10
N TYR A 240 -4.48 2.45 6.66
CA TYR A 240 -3.22 2.66 7.37
C TYR A 240 -3.36 3.40 8.68
N TYR A 241 -4.25 4.40 8.77
CA TYR A 241 -4.43 5.21 9.98
C TYR A 241 -5.60 4.75 10.85
N ALA A 242 -6.72 4.33 10.26
CA ALA A 242 -7.91 3.99 11.02
C ALA A 242 -7.81 2.63 11.70
N VAL A 243 -7.11 1.65 11.10
CA VAL A 243 -6.97 0.31 11.72
C VAL A 243 -6.17 0.35 13.01
N PRO A 244 -5.01 1.02 13.10
CA PRO A 244 -4.31 1.22 14.38
C PRO A 244 -5.17 1.95 15.42
N ALA A 245 -5.84 3.05 15.03
CA ALA A 245 -6.71 3.79 15.94
C ALA A 245 -7.88 2.93 16.47
N PHE A 246 -8.46 2.08 15.61
CA PHE A 246 -9.49 1.12 16.03
C PHE A 246 -8.93 0.08 17.02
N ILE A 247 -7.73 -0.46 16.76
CA ILE A 247 -7.05 -1.39 17.67
C ILE A 247 -6.86 -0.73 19.04
N ASP A 248 -6.43 0.55 19.11
CA ASP A 248 -6.23 1.27 20.36
C ASP A 248 -7.54 1.44 21.14
N VAL A 249 -8.63 1.78 20.47
CA VAL A 249 -9.97 1.86 21.09
C VAL A 249 -10.38 0.49 21.65
N MET A 250 -10.15 -0.58 20.92
CA MET A 250 -10.48 -1.94 21.36
C MET A 250 -9.63 -2.41 22.53
N ARG A 251 -8.34 -2.08 22.57
CA ARG A 251 -7.43 -2.35 23.71
C ARG A 251 -7.92 -1.70 24.99
N GLY A 252 -8.43 -0.47 24.91
CA GLY A 252 -9.02 0.21 26.06
C GLY A 252 -10.29 -0.44 26.61
N GLN A 253 -10.93 -1.34 25.87
CA GLN A 253 -12.21 -1.97 26.24
C GLN A 253 -12.10 -3.47 26.51
N TRP A 254 -11.18 -4.18 25.85
CA TRP A 254 -11.13 -5.64 25.82
C TRP A 254 -9.68 -6.12 25.81
N SER A 255 -9.24 -6.79 26.87
CA SER A 255 -7.87 -7.32 27.04
C SER A 255 -7.41 -8.29 25.92
N LEU A 256 -8.34 -8.91 25.20
CA LEU A 256 -8.03 -9.75 24.02
C LEU A 256 -7.30 -8.99 22.92
N TRP A 257 -7.42 -7.66 22.87
CA TRP A 257 -6.79 -6.82 21.85
C TRP A 257 -5.39 -6.34 22.22
N ASP A 258 -4.94 -6.54 23.48
CA ASP A 258 -3.62 -6.08 23.94
C ASP A 258 -2.48 -6.72 23.16
N SER A 259 -2.66 -7.96 22.71
CA SER A 259 -1.66 -8.71 21.92
C SER A 259 -1.78 -8.52 20.40
N VAL A 260 -2.79 -7.79 19.91
CA VAL A 260 -2.98 -7.57 18.44
C VAL A 260 -1.96 -6.55 17.95
N PRO A 261 -1.01 -6.92 17.08
CA PRO A 261 -0.01 -5.99 16.56
C PRO A 261 -0.61 -4.99 15.56
N TYR A 262 -0.02 -3.80 15.46
CA TYR A 262 -0.36 -2.87 14.39
C TYR A 262 0.08 -3.41 13.02
N PRO A 263 -0.75 -3.28 11.99
CA PRO A 263 -0.37 -3.70 10.65
C PRO A 263 0.78 -2.83 10.13
N SER A 264 1.78 -3.47 9.53
CA SER A 264 2.84 -2.73 8.83
C SER A 264 2.27 -1.99 7.61
N ALA A 265 3.01 -0.98 7.10
CA ALA A 265 2.61 -0.26 5.90
C ALA A 265 2.37 -1.19 4.69
N ILE A 266 3.18 -2.25 4.55
CA ILE A 266 3.02 -3.25 3.49
C ILE A 266 1.70 -4.00 3.65
N VAL A 267 1.38 -4.45 4.86
CA VAL A 267 0.12 -5.17 5.16
C VAL A 267 -1.08 -4.25 4.91
N SER A 268 -1.04 -3.01 5.39
CA SER A 268 -2.09 -2.02 5.13
C SER A 268 -2.30 -1.79 3.63
N GLY A 269 -1.21 -1.69 2.87
CA GLY A 269 -1.23 -1.57 1.42
C GLY A 269 -1.88 -2.78 0.73
N ILE A 270 -1.48 -4.00 1.13
CA ILE A 270 -2.06 -5.25 0.60
C ILE A 270 -3.57 -5.29 0.87
N VAL A 271 -4.01 -4.97 2.09
CA VAL A 271 -5.44 -4.95 2.45
C VAL A 271 -6.20 -3.93 1.62
N ALA A 272 -5.71 -2.68 1.53
CA ALA A 272 -6.38 -1.61 0.78
C ALA A 272 -6.53 -1.96 -0.71
N LEU A 273 -5.43 -2.41 -1.36
CA LEU A 273 -5.44 -2.83 -2.76
C LEU A 273 -6.39 -4.02 -2.98
N SER A 274 -6.36 -5.01 -2.08
CA SER A 274 -7.20 -6.20 -2.17
C SER A 274 -8.69 -5.87 -2.09
N LEU A 275 -9.07 -5.00 -1.17
CA LEU A 275 -10.45 -4.56 -1.00
C LEU A 275 -10.93 -3.72 -2.18
N ASN A 276 -10.12 -2.79 -2.65
CA ASN A 276 -10.45 -1.97 -3.81
C ASN A 276 -10.65 -2.83 -5.06
N TYR A 277 -9.63 -3.58 -5.45
CA TYR A 277 -9.68 -4.42 -6.65
C TYR A 277 -10.69 -5.56 -6.53
N GLY A 278 -10.91 -6.09 -5.32
CA GLY A 278 -11.97 -7.06 -5.07
C GLY A 278 -13.36 -6.55 -5.42
N GLY A 279 -13.63 -5.25 -5.20
CA GLY A 279 -14.85 -4.60 -5.64
C GLY A 279 -15.03 -4.65 -7.17
N TYR A 280 -13.98 -4.38 -7.93
CA TYR A 280 -14.01 -4.49 -9.40
C TYR A 280 -14.11 -5.94 -9.86
N VAL A 281 -13.33 -6.84 -9.27
CA VAL A 281 -13.33 -8.28 -9.58
C VAL A 281 -14.69 -8.91 -9.28
N THR A 282 -15.45 -8.41 -8.30
CA THR A 282 -16.86 -8.82 -8.05
C THR A 282 -17.71 -8.67 -9.31
N GLU A 283 -17.62 -7.54 -9.99
CA GLU A 283 -18.40 -7.30 -11.20
C GLU A 283 -17.90 -8.13 -12.38
N VAL A 284 -16.59 -8.36 -12.46
CA VAL A 284 -15.99 -9.23 -13.47
C VAL A 284 -16.52 -10.66 -13.33
N PHE A 285 -16.49 -11.24 -12.11
CA PHE A 285 -17.04 -12.57 -11.89
C PHE A 285 -18.55 -12.63 -12.14
N ARG A 286 -19.28 -11.61 -11.70
CA ARG A 286 -20.73 -11.53 -11.95
C ARG A 286 -21.03 -11.51 -13.46
N GLY A 287 -20.27 -10.74 -14.24
CA GLY A 287 -20.34 -10.71 -15.69
C GLY A 287 -19.97 -12.06 -16.32
N GLY A 288 -18.86 -12.66 -15.90
CA GLY A 288 -18.39 -13.96 -16.37
C GLY A 288 -19.37 -15.10 -16.11
N ILE A 289 -19.98 -15.14 -14.91
CA ILE A 289 -21.01 -16.14 -14.59
C ILE A 289 -22.26 -15.96 -15.45
N ARG A 290 -22.63 -14.73 -15.77
CA ARG A 290 -23.77 -14.44 -16.66
C ARG A 290 -23.47 -14.72 -18.12
N ALA A 291 -22.21 -14.66 -18.54
CA ALA A 291 -21.80 -14.96 -19.91
C ALA A 291 -21.84 -16.46 -20.23
N VAL A 292 -21.91 -17.35 -19.23
CA VAL A 292 -22.13 -18.77 -19.47
C VAL A 292 -23.54 -19.01 -19.99
N PRO A 293 -23.73 -19.68 -21.14
CA PRO A 293 -25.05 -19.92 -21.72
C PRO A 293 -26.02 -20.58 -20.74
N SER A 294 -27.28 -20.12 -20.71
CA SER A 294 -28.30 -20.63 -19.81
C SER A 294 -28.53 -22.14 -19.97
N GLY A 295 -28.43 -22.64 -21.22
CA GLY A 295 -28.58 -24.04 -21.53
C GLY A 295 -27.63 -24.97 -20.76
N GLN A 296 -26.43 -24.48 -20.36
CA GLN A 296 -25.52 -25.25 -19.49
C GLN A 296 -26.10 -25.49 -18.10
N ARG A 297 -26.82 -24.52 -17.57
CA ARG A 297 -27.50 -24.63 -16.26
C ARG A 297 -28.76 -25.49 -16.37
N GLU A 298 -29.53 -25.31 -17.44
CA GLU A 298 -30.74 -26.08 -17.72
C GLU A 298 -30.40 -27.56 -17.90
N ALA A 299 -29.36 -27.88 -18.69
CA ALA A 299 -28.86 -29.25 -18.84
C ALA A 299 -28.41 -29.86 -17.50
N ALA A 300 -27.71 -29.07 -16.66
CA ALA A 300 -27.31 -29.51 -15.33
C ALA A 300 -28.52 -29.86 -14.45
N TRP A 301 -29.57 -29.06 -14.50
CA TRP A 301 -30.80 -29.32 -13.76
C TRP A 301 -31.57 -30.52 -14.30
N ALA A 302 -31.61 -30.68 -15.62
CA ALA A 302 -32.19 -31.87 -16.25
C ALA A 302 -31.49 -33.17 -15.83
N LEU A 303 -30.19 -33.11 -15.54
CA LEU A 303 -29.39 -34.21 -14.97
C LEU A 303 -29.54 -34.34 -13.42
N GLY A 304 -30.49 -33.63 -12.80
CA GLY A 304 -30.74 -33.68 -11.36
C GLY A 304 -29.76 -32.94 -10.47
N LEU A 305 -28.84 -32.13 -11.03
CA LEU A 305 -27.92 -31.33 -10.23
C LEU A 305 -28.65 -30.18 -9.54
N ARG A 306 -28.42 -30.03 -8.24
CA ARG A 306 -28.89 -28.86 -7.47
C ARG A 306 -28.09 -27.60 -7.88
N GLN A 307 -28.59 -26.42 -7.54
CA GLN A 307 -28.00 -25.14 -7.92
C GLN A 307 -26.51 -25.01 -7.59
N TRP A 308 -26.08 -25.41 -6.38
CA TRP A 308 -24.68 -25.30 -5.96
C TRP A 308 -23.74 -26.25 -6.70
N PRO A 309 -24.04 -27.55 -6.83
CA PRO A 309 -23.24 -28.47 -7.70
C PRO A 309 -23.18 -27.98 -9.15
N ALA A 310 -24.27 -27.51 -9.75
CA ALA A 310 -24.31 -26.97 -11.09
C ALA A 310 -23.40 -25.73 -11.21
N LEU A 311 -23.49 -24.80 -10.26
CA LEU A 311 -22.63 -23.60 -10.22
C LEU A 311 -21.14 -24.01 -10.11
N ARG A 312 -20.78 -24.86 -9.16
CA ARG A 312 -19.38 -25.19 -8.86
C ARG A 312 -18.72 -26.03 -9.95
N ARG A 313 -19.43 -27.01 -10.50
CA ARG A 313 -18.85 -28.00 -11.42
C ARG A 313 -18.94 -27.61 -12.90
N ILE A 314 -19.94 -26.79 -13.26
CA ILE A 314 -20.21 -26.45 -14.66
C ILE A 314 -19.99 -24.98 -14.93
N VAL A 315 -20.64 -24.09 -14.16
CA VAL A 315 -20.65 -22.66 -14.46
C VAL A 315 -19.34 -21.98 -14.07
N LEU A 316 -18.85 -22.17 -12.85
CA LEU A 316 -17.63 -21.51 -12.37
C LEU A 316 -16.39 -21.84 -13.21
N PRO A 317 -16.11 -23.10 -13.60
CA PRO A 317 -14.95 -23.37 -14.46
C PRO A 317 -15.02 -22.68 -15.82
N GLN A 318 -16.21 -22.53 -16.39
CA GLN A 318 -16.41 -21.80 -17.65
C GLN A 318 -16.27 -20.28 -17.42
N ALA A 319 -16.88 -19.76 -16.35
CA ALA A 319 -16.78 -18.35 -15.98
C ALA A 319 -15.33 -17.92 -15.72
N PHE A 320 -14.52 -18.74 -15.03
CA PHE A 320 -13.10 -18.46 -14.82
C PHE A 320 -12.33 -18.28 -16.12
N ARG A 321 -12.58 -19.10 -17.13
CA ARG A 321 -11.95 -18.92 -18.45
C ARG A 321 -12.32 -17.59 -19.10
N VAL A 322 -13.58 -17.16 -18.95
CA VAL A 322 -14.06 -15.87 -19.48
C VAL A 322 -13.43 -14.68 -18.77
N VAL A 323 -13.25 -14.76 -17.46
CA VAL A 323 -12.76 -13.63 -16.67
C VAL A 323 -11.23 -13.53 -16.58
N THR A 324 -10.50 -14.61 -16.86
CA THR A 324 -9.03 -14.67 -16.74
C THR A 324 -8.30 -13.54 -17.47
N PRO A 325 -8.65 -13.17 -18.73
CA PRO A 325 -8.00 -12.05 -19.41
C PRO A 325 -8.16 -10.73 -18.64
N THR A 326 -9.37 -10.45 -18.16
CA THR A 326 -9.67 -9.24 -17.40
C THR A 326 -8.92 -9.21 -16.05
N LEU A 327 -8.81 -10.36 -15.38
CA LEU A 327 -8.02 -10.50 -14.14
C LEU A 327 -6.54 -10.21 -14.38
N GLY A 328 -5.98 -10.65 -15.52
CA GLY A 328 -4.61 -10.34 -15.93
C GLY A 328 -4.40 -8.83 -16.12
N ASN A 329 -5.34 -8.14 -16.77
CA ASN A 329 -5.30 -6.69 -16.91
C ASN A 329 -5.35 -5.96 -15.55
N TYR A 330 -6.17 -6.44 -14.60
CA TYR A 330 -6.22 -5.88 -13.26
C TYR A 330 -4.93 -6.13 -12.48
N PHE A 331 -4.28 -7.29 -12.66
CA PHE A 331 -2.98 -7.53 -12.06
C PHE A 331 -1.93 -6.52 -12.53
N ILE A 332 -1.85 -6.26 -13.83
CA ILE A 332 -0.92 -5.27 -14.41
C ILE A 332 -1.24 -3.84 -13.91
N SER A 333 -2.52 -3.49 -13.80
CA SER A 333 -2.94 -2.20 -13.26
C SER A 333 -2.58 -2.07 -11.79
N MET A 334 -2.86 -3.10 -10.98
CA MET A 334 -2.53 -3.15 -9.56
C MET A 334 -1.02 -3.01 -9.32
N MET A 335 -0.17 -3.63 -10.16
CA MET A 335 1.28 -3.50 -10.08
C MET A 335 1.72 -2.03 -10.22
N LYS A 336 1.08 -1.24 -11.08
CA LYS A 336 1.34 0.20 -11.19
C LYS A 336 0.78 0.97 -9.99
N ASP A 337 -0.39 0.59 -9.50
CA ASP A 337 -1.07 1.23 -8.37
C ASP A 337 -0.35 0.98 -7.03
N THR A 338 0.60 0.00 -6.96
CA THR A 338 1.49 -0.11 -5.80
C THR A 338 2.30 1.16 -5.57
N SER A 339 2.52 1.99 -6.60
CA SER A 339 3.17 3.30 -6.47
C SER A 339 2.45 4.23 -5.48
N LEU A 340 1.13 4.11 -5.35
CA LEU A 340 0.35 4.86 -4.37
C LEU A 340 0.75 4.55 -2.92
N LEU A 341 1.33 3.38 -2.67
CA LEU A 341 1.80 3.00 -1.34
C LEU A 341 3.04 3.79 -0.88
N SER A 342 3.67 4.54 -1.79
CA SER A 342 4.77 5.46 -1.46
C SER A 342 4.36 6.50 -0.41
N VAL A 343 3.07 6.89 -0.36
CA VAL A 343 2.52 7.86 0.60
C VAL A 343 2.52 7.34 2.04
N ILE A 344 2.41 6.02 2.23
CA ILE A 344 2.52 5.34 3.52
C ILE A 344 3.91 4.71 3.71
N ALA A 345 4.90 5.21 2.97
CA ALA A 345 6.31 4.87 3.09
C ALA A 345 6.69 3.41 2.78
N VAL A 346 5.88 2.68 2.01
CA VAL A 346 6.27 1.36 1.48
C VAL A 346 7.47 1.53 0.54
N PRO A 347 8.61 0.83 0.73
CA PRO A 347 9.85 1.06 -0.02
C PRO A 347 9.83 0.38 -1.41
N GLU A 348 8.76 0.63 -2.17
CA GLU A 348 8.63 0.20 -3.57
C GLU A 348 9.37 1.17 -4.53
N ILE A 349 9.20 1.01 -5.84
CA ILE A 349 9.96 1.73 -6.87
C ILE A 349 9.83 3.26 -6.73
N LEU A 350 8.60 3.79 -6.63
CA LEU A 350 8.36 5.22 -6.54
C LEU A 350 8.89 5.81 -5.23
N LYS A 351 8.67 5.12 -4.10
CA LYS A 351 9.21 5.59 -2.81
C LYS A 351 10.72 5.67 -2.82
N ARG A 352 11.40 4.68 -3.40
CA ARG A 352 12.85 4.70 -3.52
C ARG A 352 13.34 5.84 -4.42
N SER A 353 12.64 6.12 -5.52
CA SER A 353 12.96 7.28 -6.36
C SER A 353 12.76 8.61 -5.64
N GLN A 354 11.69 8.73 -4.84
CA GLN A 354 11.44 9.92 -4.01
C GLN A 354 12.54 10.13 -2.95
N LEU A 355 13.03 9.04 -2.34
CA LEU A 355 14.15 9.12 -1.39
C LEU A 355 15.42 9.64 -2.06
N VAL A 356 15.73 9.18 -3.28
CA VAL A 356 16.86 9.70 -4.05
C VAL A 356 16.63 11.16 -4.42
N GLY A 357 15.43 11.50 -4.93
CA GLY A 357 15.07 12.88 -5.29
C GLY A 357 15.19 13.84 -4.13
N GLY A 358 14.67 13.47 -2.96
CA GLY A 358 14.78 14.26 -1.74
C GLY A 358 16.20 14.39 -1.22
N ARG A 359 17.03 13.33 -1.40
CA ARG A 359 18.43 13.35 -1.00
C ARG A 359 19.27 14.34 -1.82
N PHE A 360 19.03 14.43 -3.12
CA PHE A 360 19.85 15.21 -4.06
C PHE A 360 19.20 16.50 -4.54
N GLY A 361 17.93 16.78 -4.14
CA GLY A 361 17.18 17.93 -4.64
C GLY A 361 16.81 17.83 -6.13
N ASN A 362 17.03 16.67 -6.77
CA ASN A 362 16.67 16.43 -8.16
C ASN A 362 15.65 15.29 -8.23
N PHE A 363 14.38 15.63 -8.35
CA PHE A 363 13.30 14.65 -8.44
C PHE A 363 13.10 14.10 -9.85
N MET A 364 13.42 14.89 -10.89
CA MET A 364 13.15 14.50 -12.28
C MET A 364 13.92 13.23 -12.66
N SER A 365 15.22 13.19 -12.41
CA SER A 365 16.08 12.07 -12.80
C SER A 365 15.66 10.74 -12.19
N PRO A 366 15.49 10.59 -10.85
CA PRO A 366 15.06 9.33 -10.26
C PRO A 366 13.62 8.97 -10.60
N LEU A 367 12.72 9.94 -10.84
CA LEU A 367 11.36 9.66 -11.30
C LEU A 367 11.34 9.09 -12.72
N LEU A 368 12.22 9.58 -13.62
CA LEU A 368 12.37 8.99 -14.96
C LEU A 368 12.89 7.54 -14.88
N VAL A 369 13.82 7.25 -13.98
CA VAL A 369 14.28 5.87 -13.73
C VAL A 369 13.12 5.00 -13.25
N ALA A 370 12.32 5.48 -12.27
CA ALA A 370 11.15 4.75 -11.78
C ALA A 370 10.14 4.49 -12.90
N ALA A 371 9.84 5.50 -13.72
CA ALA A 371 8.94 5.37 -14.88
C ALA A 371 9.42 4.32 -15.88
N ALA A 372 10.73 4.31 -16.18
CA ALA A 372 11.34 3.32 -17.07
C ALA A 372 11.23 1.90 -16.50
N ILE A 373 11.47 1.72 -15.20
CA ILE A 373 11.35 0.42 -14.52
C ILE A 373 9.89 -0.08 -14.58
N TYR A 374 8.90 0.77 -14.23
CA TYR A 374 7.48 0.42 -14.34
C TYR A 374 7.07 0.07 -15.77
N TRP A 375 7.58 0.81 -16.74
CA TRP A 375 7.30 0.57 -18.14
C TRP A 375 7.82 -0.79 -18.61
N VAL A 376 9.08 -1.12 -18.30
CA VAL A 376 9.70 -2.42 -18.63
C VAL A 376 8.95 -3.56 -17.95
N LEU A 377 8.61 -3.44 -16.66
CA LEU A 377 7.82 -4.44 -15.93
C LEU A 377 6.44 -4.63 -16.57
N THR A 378 5.79 -3.53 -16.95
CA THR A 378 4.48 -3.59 -17.62
C THR A 378 4.55 -4.31 -18.95
N ILE A 379 5.57 -4.04 -19.79
CA ILE A 379 5.79 -4.74 -21.07
C ILE A 379 5.97 -6.24 -20.82
N PHE A 380 6.84 -6.60 -19.87
CA PHE A 380 7.10 -8.00 -19.52
C PHE A 380 5.82 -8.72 -19.07
N LEU A 381 5.06 -8.14 -18.16
CA LEU A 381 3.80 -8.72 -17.66
C LEU A 381 2.76 -8.82 -18.77
N SER A 382 2.63 -7.81 -19.63
CA SER A 382 1.70 -7.81 -20.77
C SER A 382 2.03 -8.90 -21.79
N PHE A 383 3.33 -9.14 -22.04
CA PHE A 383 3.77 -10.23 -22.91
C PHE A 383 3.34 -11.61 -22.34
N TRP A 384 3.53 -11.84 -21.04
CA TRP A 384 3.11 -13.08 -20.41
C TRP A 384 1.58 -13.24 -20.40
N GLN A 385 0.86 -12.16 -20.15
CA GLN A 385 -0.60 -12.15 -20.23
C GLN A 385 -1.09 -12.53 -21.63
N ALA A 386 -0.58 -11.88 -22.69
CA ALA A 386 -0.96 -12.20 -24.07
C ALA A 386 -0.68 -13.67 -24.44
N LYS A 387 0.40 -14.26 -23.89
CA LYS A 387 0.71 -15.68 -24.09
C LYS A 387 -0.31 -16.58 -23.37
N LEU A 388 -0.74 -16.20 -22.17
CA LEU A 388 -1.77 -16.92 -21.41
C LEU A 388 -3.12 -16.87 -22.15
N GLU A 389 -3.53 -15.70 -22.61
CA GLU A 389 -4.77 -15.49 -23.38
C GLU A 389 -4.84 -16.37 -24.63
N ARG A 390 -3.76 -16.39 -25.43
CA ARG A 390 -3.67 -17.23 -26.62
C ARG A 390 -3.79 -18.73 -26.32
N ARG A 391 -3.30 -19.19 -25.16
CA ARG A 391 -3.50 -20.59 -24.72
C ARG A 391 -4.96 -20.88 -24.41
N LEU A 392 -5.61 -20.01 -23.63
CA LEU A 392 -7.01 -20.16 -23.26
C LEU A 392 -7.97 -20.11 -24.47
N GLU A 393 -7.65 -19.29 -25.48
CA GLU A 393 -8.43 -19.22 -26.71
C GLU A 393 -8.30 -20.49 -27.57
N ARG A 394 -7.10 -21.06 -27.67
CA ARG A 394 -6.89 -22.34 -28.40
C ARG A 394 -7.71 -23.48 -27.79
N ASP A 395 -7.70 -23.59 -26.47
CA ASP A 395 -8.48 -24.60 -25.75
C ASP A 395 -10.01 -24.41 -25.89
N ARG A 396 -10.46 -23.20 -26.29
CA ARG A 396 -11.87 -22.92 -26.58
C ARG A 396 -12.28 -23.34 -28.00
N LYS A 397 -11.36 -23.24 -28.97
CA LYS A 397 -11.62 -23.60 -30.37
C LYS A 397 -11.49 -25.11 -30.62
N SER A 398 -10.80 -25.83 -29.79
CA SER A 398 -10.60 -27.29 -29.90
C SER A 398 -11.70 -28.13 -29.23
N LYS A 399 -12.69 -27.52 -28.61
CA LYS A 399 -13.89 -28.15 -28.04
C LYS A 399 -15.16 -27.61 -28.68
#